data_1a2662139877c853a8554b47a9cf493a
#
_entry.id   1a2662139877c853a8554b47a9cf493a
#
_cell.length_a   1.000
_cell.length_b   1.000
_cell.length_c   1.000
_cell.angle_alpha   90.00
_cell.angle_beta   90.00
_cell.angle_gamma   90.00
#
_symmetry.space_group_name_H-M   'P 1'
#
loop_
_entity.id
_entity.type
_entity.pdbx_description
1 polymer ?
#
loop_
_entity_poly.entity_id
_entity_poly.type
_entity_poly.pdbx_seq_one_letter_code
_entity_poly.pdbx_strand_id
1 'polypeptide(L)'
;ARSMGFSMGSLWALPGLFALPLVGWVADNWGIRQGMLLMTPILTIGAIIIGSAAKGIANDIEQVRSSARARSEAALARKKGEAKLLLTRDVQVSYDKVQVLFGIDIDGAEGEIVALLGTNGAGKSTLLKAISGVTEADRGAIVLDGRDITHAPPNEIAALGVSQLPGGHAIFPNLSVKENIAASRWLNASS
;
A
#
# COMPACT_ATOMS: atom_id res chain seq x y z
N ALA A 1 -10.03 2.70 -8.79
CA ALA A 1 -10.68 1.56 -8.14
C ALA A 1 -12.03 1.14 -8.76
N ARG A 2 -12.78 2.04 -9.43
CA ARG A 2 -14.09 1.70 -10.05
C ARG A 2 -14.01 0.90 -11.36
N SER A 3 -12.91 0.94 -12.08
CA SER A 3 -12.74 0.24 -13.37
C SER A 3 -12.33 -1.24 -13.22
N MET A 4 -11.67 -1.63 -12.14
CA MET A 4 -11.24 -3.02 -11.93
C MET A 4 -12.38 -3.97 -11.56
N GLY A 5 -13.40 -3.51 -10.84
CA GLY A 5 -14.55 -4.35 -10.45
C GLY A 5 -15.42 -4.80 -11.61
N PHE A 6 -15.52 -4.00 -12.66
CA PHE A 6 -16.36 -4.33 -13.83
C PHE A 6 -15.69 -5.32 -14.80
N SER A 7 -14.36 -5.28 -14.90
CA SER A 7 -13.61 -6.20 -15.75
C SER A 7 -13.50 -7.63 -15.21
N MET A 8 -13.46 -7.78 -13.87
CA MET A 8 -13.39 -9.10 -13.23
C MET A 8 -14.70 -9.88 -13.37
N GLY A 9 -15.86 -9.22 -13.21
CA GLY A 9 -17.17 -9.86 -13.36
C GLY A 9 -17.43 -10.38 -14.78
N SER A 10 -17.03 -9.66 -15.81
CA SER A 10 -17.22 -10.05 -17.21
C SER A 10 -16.28 -11.18 -17.64
N LEU A 11 -15.05 -11.25 -17.09
CA LEU A 11 -14.11 -12.34 -17.37
C LEU A 11 -14.59 -13.69 -16.83
N TRP A 12 -15.38 -13.70 -15.75
CA TRP A 12 -15.94 -14.92 -15.15
C TRP A 12 -17.22 -15.40 -15.83
N ALA A 13 -17.96 -14.53 -16.47
CA ALA A 13 -19.17 -14.90 -17.21
C ALA A 13 -18.87 -15.68 -18.51
N LEU A 14 -17.74 -15.39 -19.17
CA LEU A 14 -17.36 -16.01 -20.43
C LEU A 14 -17.10 -17.53 -20.35
N PRO A 15 -16.33 -18.06 -19.38
CA PRO A 15 -16.16 -19.52 -19.24
C PRO A 15 -17.47 -20.25 -18.94
N GLY A 16 -18.37 -19.65 -18.16
CA GLY A 16 -19.68 -20.23 -17.82
C GLY A 16 -20.59 -20.36 -19.06
N LEU A 17 -20.49 -19.40 -19.98
CA LEU A 17 -21.30 -19.39 -21.20
C LEU A 17 -20.95 -20.56 -22.14
N PHE A 18 -19.70 -21.01 -22.13
CA PHE A 18 -19.21 -22.12 -22.95
C PHE A 18 -19.25 -23.49 -22.25
N ALA A 19 -19.14 -23.51 -20.91
CA ALA A 19 -19.08 -24.75 -20.14
C ALA A 19 -20.41 -25.53 -20.20
N LEU A 20 -21.55 -24.87 -20.08
CA LEU A 20 -22.87 -25.52 -20.11
C LEU A 20 -23.20 -26.17 -21.45
N PRO A 21 -23.05 -25.48 -22.61
CA PRO A 21 -23.24 -26.09 -23.91
C PRO A 21 -22.29 -27.25 -24.20
N LEU A 22 -21.03 -27.16 -23.73
CA LEU A 22 -20.04 -28.23 -23.90
C LEU A 22 -20.42 -29.48 -23.14
N VAL A 23 -20.88 -29.35 -21.91
CA VAL A 23 -21.36 -30.45 -21.08
C VAL A 23 -22.61 -31.10 -21.69
N GLY A 24 -23.55 -30.31 -22.22
CA GLY A 24 -24.74 -30.77 -22.91
C GLY A 24 -24.35 -31.57 -24.17
N TRP A 25 -23.47 -31.06 -25.01
CA TRP A 25 -23.00 -31.71 -26.21
C TRP A 25 -22.30 -33.06 -25.91
N VAL A 26 -21.48 -33.13 -24.87
CA VAL A 26 -20.83 -34.37 -24.42
C VAL A 26 -21.86 -35.39 -23.90
N ALA A 27 -22.85 -34.90 -23.13
CA ALA A 27 -23.92 -35.75 -22.60
C ALA A 27 -24.76 -36.38 -23.74
N ASP A 28 -25.05 -35.62 -24.78
CA ASP A 28 -25.82 -36.07 -25.95
C ASP A 28 -25.08 -37.10 -26.82
N ASN A 29 -23.75 -36.93 -26.99
CA ASN A 29 -22.96 -37.78 -27.88
C ASN A 29 -22.33 -39.00 -27.17
N TRP A 30 -21.98 -38.87 -25.88
CA TRP A 30 -21.21 -39.90 -25.15
C TRP A 30 -21.93 -40.42 -23.91
N GLY A 31 -23.09 -39.84 -23.60
CA GLY A 31 -23.94 -40.21 -22.48
C GLY A 31 -23.82 -39.32 -21.27
N ILE A 32 -24.89 -39.28 -20.47
CA ILE A 32 -25.05 -38.37 -19.29
C ILE A 32 -23.91 -38.54 -18.28
N ARG A 33 -23.42 -39.76 -18.11
CA ARG A 33 -22.35 -40.08 -17.16
C ARG A 33 -21.03 -39.37 -17.51
N GLN A 34 -20.66 -39.31 -18.78
CA GLN A 34 -19.48 -38.62 -19.28
C GLN A 34 -19.63 -37.09 -19.17
N GLY A 35 -20.82 -36.56 -19.45
CA GLY A 35 -21.13 -35.15 -19.25
C GLY A 35 -20.96 -34.72 -17.79
N MET A 36 -21.45 -35.54 -16.84
CA MET A 36 -21.28 -35.28 -15.41
C MET A 36 -19.82 -35.35 -14.94
N LEU A 37 -19.03 -36.32 -15.45
CA LEU A 37 -17.61 -36.43 -15.13
C LEU A 37 -16.80 -35.21 -15.61
N LEU A 38 -17.22 -34.55 -16.67
CA LEU A 38 -16.57 -33.34 -17.18
C LEU A 38 -16.77 -32.13 -16.27
N MET A 39 -17.83 -32.08 -15.46
CA MET A 39 -18.08 -31.05 -14.46
C MET A 39 -17.04 -31.06 -13.34
N THR A 40 -16.53 -32.22 -12.95
CA THR A 40 -15.60 -32.34 -11.82
C THR A 40 -14.29 -31.55 -12.01
N PRO A 41 -13.55 -31.70 -13.15
CA PRO A 41 -12.34 -30.89 -13.38
C PRO A 41 -12.64 -29.40 -13.52
N ILE A 42 -13.78 -29.01 -14.09
CA ILE A 42 -14.17 -27.61 -14.21
C ILE A 42 -14.36 -26.97 -12.83
N LEU A 43 -15.08 -27.66 -11.93
CA LEU A 43 -15.30 -27.19 -10.56
C LEU A 43 -14.00 -27.17 -9.73
N THR A 44 -13.12 -28.16 -9.89
CA THR A 44 -11.84 -28.18 -9.18
C THR A 44 -10.92 -27.07 -9.64
N ILE A 45 -10.80 -26.78 -10.92
CA ILE A 45 -10.05 -25.65 -11.46
C ILE A 45 -10.63 -24.33 -10.92
N GLY A 46 -11.95 -24.16 -10.94
CA GLY A 46 -12.62 -23.00 -10.36
C GLY A 46 -12.30 -22.80 -8.87
N ALA A 47 -12.34 -23.88 -8.09
CA ALA A 47 -12.01 -23.83 -6.67
C ALA A 47 -10.55 -23.46 -6.41
N ILE A 48 -9.60 -23.95 -7.21
CA ILE A 48 -8.18 -23.59 -7.12
C ILE A 48 -7.97 -22.09 -7.43
N ILE A 49 -8.62 -21.59 -8.46
CA ILE A 49 -8.52 -20.17 -8.84
C ILE A 49 -9.10 -19.27 -7.74
N ILE A 50 -10.27 -19.62 -7.20
CA ILE A 50 -10.89 -18.87 -6.08
C ILE A 50 -10.00 -18.93 -4.85
N GLY A 51 -9.45 -20.11 -4.52
CA GLY A 51 -8.54 -20.29 -3.40
C GLY A 51 -7.24 -19.50 -3.52
N SER A 52 -6.70 -19.34 -4.73
CA SER A 52 -5.52 -18.51 -4.98
C SER A 52 -5.81 -17.01 -4.81
N ALA A 53 -6.99 -16.56 -5.24
CA ALA A 53 -7.43 -15.17 -5.08
C ALA A 53 -7.70 -14.81 -3.61
N ALA A 54 -8.13 -15.77 -2.78
CA ALA A 54 -8.45 -15.53 -1.38
C ALA A 54 -7.26 -15.01 -0.56
N LYS A 55 -6.03 -15.42 -0.89
CA LYS A 55 -4.81 -14.92 -0.22
C LYS A 55 -4.56 -13.44 -0.47
N GLY A 56 -4.81 -12.96 -1.70
CA GLY A 56 -4.70 -11.53 -2.03
C GLY A 56 -5.73 -10.68 -1.29
N ILE A 57 -6.98 -11.14 -1.25
CA ILE A 57 -8.09 -10.44 -0.59
C ILE A 57 -7.84 -10.28 0.91
N ALA A 58 -7.29 -11.29 1.59
CA ALA A 58 -6.99 -11.20 3.02
C ALA A 58 -5.96 -10.11 3.33
N ASN A 59 -4.92 -9.97 2.50
CA ASN A 59 -3.92 -8.91 2.65
C ASN A 59 -4.53 -7.51 2.39
N ASP A 60 -5.35 -7.37 1.36
CA ASP A 60 -6.01 -6.10 1.02
C ASP A 60 -6.98 -5.66 2.14
N ILE A 61 -7.72 -6.59 2.74
CA ILE A 61 -8.61 -6.31 3.87
C ILE A 61 -7.81 -5.83 5.08
N GLU A 62 -6.69 -6.48 5.42
CA GLU A 62 -5.86 -6.07 6.56
C GLU A 62 -5.25 -4.68 6.35
N GLN A 63 -4.83 -4.36 5.13
CA GLN A 63 -4.31 -3.04 4.77
C GLN A 63 -5.39 -1.95 4.92
N VAL A 64 -6.60 -2.20 4.44
CA VAL A 64 -7.73 -1.26 4.62
C VAL A 64 -8.06 -1.07 6.10
N ARG A 65 -7.99 -2.13 6.90
CA ARG A 65 -8.25 -2.08 8.35
C ARG A 65 -7.17 -1.28 9.08
N SER A 66 -5.88 -1.47 8.78
CA SER A 66 -4.79 -0.73 9.40
C SER A 66 -4.89 0.77 9.12
N SER A 67 -5.15 1.16 7.88
CA SER A 67 -5.39 2.56 7.50
C SER A 67 -6.63 3.14 8.20
N ALA A 68 -7.73 2.39 8.28
CA ALA A 68 -8.94 2.86 8.97
C ALA A 68 -8.71 3.06 10.48
N ARG A 69 -7.99 2.14 11.13
CA ARG A 69 -7.62 2.26 12.55
C ARG A 69 -6.72 3.46 12.80
N ALA A 70 -5.67 3.65 12.01
CA ALA A 70 -4.75 4.78 12.15
C ALA A 70 -5.47 6.13 11.98
N ARG A 71 -6.38 6.24 11.01
CA ARG A 71 -7.22 7.44 10.83
C ARG A 71 -8.17 7.68 12.00
N SER A 72 -8.80 6.63 12.51
CA SER A 72 -9.71 6.77 13.65
C SER A 72 -8.95 7.17 14.92
N GLU A 73 -7.75 6.64 15.12
CA GLU A 73 -6.86 7.01 16.21
C GLU A 73 -6.43 8.47 16.12
N ALA A 74 -5.97 8.92 14.95
CA ALA A 74 -5.61 10.31 14.71
C ALA A 74 -6.82 11.25 14.97
N ALA A 75 -8.02 10.89 14.54
CA ALA A 75 -9.22 11.67 14.76
C ALA A 75 -9.62 11.74 16.26
N LEU A 76 -9.47 10.64 16.99
CA LEU A 76 -9.72 10.59 18.43
C LEU A 76 -8.70 11.40 19.23
N ALA A 77 -7.40 11.31 18.87
CA ALA A 77 -6.33 12.11 19.48
C ALA A 77 -6.59 13.61 19.27
N ARG A 78 -7.02 14.01 18.07
CA ARG A 78 -7.40 15.39 17.77
C ARG A 78 -8.56 15.90 18.63
N LYS A 79 -9.59 15.07 18.85
CA LYS A 79 -10.73 15.42 19.74
C LYS A 79 -10.32 15.56 21.20
N LYS A 80 -9.27 14.84 21.64
CA LYS A 80 -8.73 14.91 23.01
C LYS A 80 -7.72 16.05 23.21
N GLY A 81 -7.38 16.82 22.16
CA GLY A 81 -6.33 17.83 22.20
C GLY A 81 -4.90 17.27 22.15
N GLU A 82 -4.74 15.98 21.87
CA GLU A 82 -3.46 15.27 21.71
C GLU A 82 -3.16 15.02 20.22
N ALA A 83 -3.44 16.01 19.38
CA ALA A 83 -3.31 15.87 17.94
C ALA A 83 -1.87 15.46 17.55
N LYS A 84 -1.74 14.37 16.82
CA LYS A 84 -0.48 13.93 16.23
C LYS A 84 -0.39 14.46 14.80
N LEU A 85 0.72 15.14 14.50
CA LEU A 85 1.00 15.59 13.13
C LEU A 85 1.35 14.41 12.24
N LEU A 86 2.23 13.51 12.74
CA LEU A 86 2.62 12.29 12.05
C LEU A 86 2.26 11.09 12.91
N LEU A 87 1.65 10.08 12.30
CA LEU A 87 1.32 8.81 12.93
C LEU A 87 1.70 7.68 11.97
N THR A 88 2.54 6.74 12.41
CA THR A 88 2.77 5.48 11.68
C THR A 88 2.27 4.33 12.52
N ARG A 89 1.64 3.33 11.88
CA ARG A 89 1.15 2.11 12.53
C ARG A 89 1.46 0.89 11.70
N ASP A 90 2.13 -0.07 12.31
CA ASP A 90 2.53 -1.37 11.73
C ASP A 90 3.22 -1.22 10.36
N VAL A 91 4.06 -0.20 10.19
CA VAL A 91 4.72 0.05 8.90
C VAL A 91 5.75 -1.03 8.63
N GLN A 92 5.55 -1.75 7.53
CA GLN A 92 6.43 -2.82 7.05
C GLN A 92 6.93 -2.47 5.66
N VAL A 93 8.22 -2.67 5.42
CA VAL A 93 8.86 -2.42 4.13
C VAL A 93 9.83 -3.54 3.81
N SER A 94 9.79 -4.01 2.56
CA SER A 94 10.73 -5.00 2.04
C SER A 94 11.43 -4.47 0.78
N TYR A 95 12.67 -4.87 0.57
CA TYR A 95 13.40 -4.70 -0.68
C TYR A 95 13.70 -6.07 -1.27
N ASP A 96 13.29 -6.31 -2.52
CA ASP A 96 13.54 -7.58 -3.23
C ASP A 96 13.18 -8.83 -2.39
N LYS A 97 12.04 -8.79 -1.69
CA LYS A 97 11.55 -9.84 -0.78
C LYS A 97 12.31 -9.97 0.55
N VAL A 98 13.27 -9.09 0.83
CA VAL A 98 13.92 -9.03 2.14
C VAL A 98 13.23 -7.96 2.98
N GLN A 99 12.57 -8.35 4.04
CA GLN A 99 11.90 -7.43 4.95
C GLN A 99 12.94 -6.64 5.76
N VAL A 100 12.78 -5.31 5.80
CA VAL A 100 13.67 -4.38 6.50
C VAL A 100 12.96 -3.69 7.66
N LEU A 101 11.66 -3.36 7.50
CA LEU A 101 10.84 -2.84 8.60
C LEU A 101 9.79 -3.87 9.00
N PHE A 102 9.69 -4.11 10.30
CA PHE A 102 8.88 -5.18 10.91
C PHE A 102 7.79 -4.60 11.82
N GLY A 103 6.92 -3.76 11.27
CA GLY A 103 5.81 -3.18 12.03
C GLY A 103 6.27 -2.02 12.92
N ILE A 104 6.57 -0.87 12.34
CA ILE A 104 7.08 0.29 13.05
C ILE A 104 5.94 1.26 13.36
N ASP A 105 5.83 1.60 14.64
CA ASP A 105 4.91 2.61 15.17
C ASP A 105 5.69 3.83 15.64
N ILE A 106 5.36 5.01 15.13
CA ILE A 106 5.92 6.29 15.56
C ILE A 106 4.80 7.33 15.62
N ASP A 107 4.88 8.17 16.63
CA ASP A 107 4.02 9.34 16.80
C ASP A 107 4.89 10.58 16.83
N GLY A 108 4.46 11.64 16.16
CA GLY A 108 5.06 12.96 16.21
C GLY A 108 3.99 14.02 16.35
N ALA A 109 4.10 14.86 17.38
CA ALA A 109 3.22 16.01 17.55
C ALA A 109 3.72 17.23 16.75
N GLU A 110 2.88 18.24 16.59
CA GLU A 110 3.29 19.50 15.97
C GLU A 110 4.35 20.20 16.83
N GLY A 111 5.43 20.66 16.19
CA GLY A 111 6.56 21.31 16.88
C GLY A 111 7.47 20.35 17.66
N GLU A 112 7.22 19.05 17.64
CA GLU A 112 8.03 18.06 18.33
C GLU A 112 9.28 17.67 17.51
N ILE A 113 10.39 17.42 18.22
CA ILE A 113 11.60 16.83 17.65
C ILE A 113 11.68 15.37 18.06
N VAL A 114 11.52 14.47 17.10
CA VAL A 114 11.60 13.03 17.32
C VAL A 114 12.96 12.49 16.84
N ALA A 115 13.70 11.80 17.73
CA ALA A 115 14.97 11.19 17.42
C ALA A 115 14.83 9.69 17.15
N LEU A 116 15.25 9.23 15.96
CA LEU A 116 15.32 7.81 15.61
C LEU A 116 16.70 7.26 15.97
N LEU A 117 16.76 6.46 17.03
CA LEU A 117 17.99 5.84 17.49
C LEU A 117 18.07 4.37 17.04
N GLY A 118 19.26 3.89 16.79
CA GLY A 118 19.51 2.50 16.39
C GLY A 118 20.84 2.34 15.65
N THR A 119 21.32 1.11 15.55
CA THR A 119 22.55 0.74 14.83
C THR A 119 22.43 1.03 13.32
N ASN A 120 23.58 1.00 12.62
CA ASN A 120 23.58 1.06 11.16
C ASN A 120 22.86 -0.18 10.62
N GLY A 121 22.00 0.00 9.62
CA GLY A 121 21.17 -1.08 9.09
C GLY A 121 19.84 -1.31 9.83
N ALA A 122 19.55 -0.63 10.95
CA ALA A 122 18.30 -0.78 11.70
C ALA A 122 17.01 -0.25 10.98
N GLY A 123 17.11 0.15 9.71
CA GLY A 123 15.95 0.58 8.94
C GLY A 123 15.55 2.06 9.09
N LYS A 124 16.31 2.88 9.85
CA LYS A 124 16.00 4.32 10.06
C LYS A 124 15.76 5.09 8.76
N SER A 125 16.69 4.97 7.82
CA SER A 125 16.58 5.63 6.51
C SER A 125 15.44 5.07 5.66
N THR A 126 15.12 3.79 5.81
CA THR A 126 14.00 3.14 5.13
C THR A 126 12.67 3.70 5.64
N LEU A 127 12.54 3.90 6.95
CA LEU A 127 11.34 4.51 7.52
C LEU A 127 11.14 5.95 7.05
N LEU A 128 12.20 6.77 7.03
CA LEU A 128 12.14 8.13 6.50
C LEU A 128 11.76 8.15 5.02
N LYS A 129 12.28 7.21 4.21
CA LYS A 129 11.89 7.06 2.81
C LYS A 129 10.45 6.61 2.66
N ALA A 130 9.92 5.76 3.55
CA ALA A 130 8.51 5.37 3.53
C ALA A 130 7.59 6.55 3.87
N ILE A 131 7.95 7.36 4.89
CA ILE A 131 7.20 8.57 5.27
C ILE A 131 7.18 9.60 4.13
N SER A 132 8.30 9.74 3.39
CA SER A 132 8.39 10.68 2.25
C SER A 132 7.87 10.12 0.92
N GLY A 133 7.39 8.87 0.90
CA GLY A 133 6.85 8.21 -0.29
C GLY A 133 7.91 7.76 -1.31
N VAL A 134 9.20 7.89 -0.98
CA VAL A 134 10.31 7.42 -1.85
C VAL A 134 10.36 5.90 -1.91
N THR A 135 9.91 5.23 -0.85
CA THR A 135 9.74 3.77 -0.78
C THR A 135 8.31 3.47 -0.35
N GLU A 136 7.64 2.58 -1.04
CA GLU A 136 6.29 2.18 -0.69
C GLU A 136 6.30 1.24 0.51
N ALA A 137 5.33 1.40 1.42
CA ALA A 137 5.13 0.47 2.51
C ALA A 137 4.32 -0.75 2.02
N ASP A 138 4.80 -1.96 2.34
CA ASP A 138 4.09 -3.21 2.00
C ASP A 138 2.83 -3.37 2.86
N ARG A 139 2.90 -2.90 4.13
CA ARG A 139 1.81 -2.96 5.10
C ARG A 139 1.88 -1.79 6.06
N GLY A 140 0.78 -1.61 6.78
CA GLY A 140 0.65 -0.58 7.80
C GLY A 140 -0.01 0.68 7.27
N ALA A 141 0.11 1.75 8.04
CA ALA A 141 -0.47 3.04 7.70
C ALA A 141 0.44 4.19 8.12
N ILE A 142 0.53 5.21 7.27
CA ILE A 142 1.21 6.47 7.53
C ILE A 142 0.19 7.58 7.38
N VAL A 143 -0.06 8.31 8.47
CA VAL A 143 -1.05 9.39 8.52
C VAL A 143 -0.35 10.69 8.85
N LEU A 144 -0.53 11.72 8.03
CA LEU A 144 -0.02 13.07 8.22
C LEU A 144 -1.20 14.02 8.38
N ASP A 145 -1.28 14.71 9.49
CA ASP A 145 -2.37 15.64 9.86
C ASP A 145 -3.78 15.05 9.61
N GLY A 146 -3.96 13.75 9.95
CA GLY A 146 -5.22 13.01 9.75
C GLY A 146 -5.46 12.51 8.32
N ARG A 147 -4.59 12.83 7.37
CA ARG A 147 -4.63 12.36 5.99
C ARG A 147 -3.74 11.12 5.84
N ASP A 148 -4.28 10.05 5.29
CA ASP A 148 -3.50 8.87 4.93
C ASP A 148 -2.62 9.14 3.71
N ILE A 149 -1.31 8.96 3.89
CA ILE A 149 -0.30 9.17 2.86
C ILE A 149 0.46 7.88 2.53
N THR A 150 0.01 6.72 3.01
CA THR A 150 0.72 5.43 2.91
C THR A 150 1.16 5.08 1.49
N HIS A 151 0.29 5.34 0.51
CA HIS A 151 0.56 5.08 -0.91
C HIS A 151 0.48 6.36 -1.76
N ALA A 152 0.61 7.52 -1.12
CA ALA A 152 0.64 8.78 -1.84
C ALA A 152 1.98 8.94 -2.58
N PRO A 153 2.00 9.49 -3.78
CA PRO A 153 3.24 9.71 -4.51
C PRO A 153 4.10 10.80 -3.82
N PRO A 154 5.44 10.75 -3.94
CA PRO A 154 6.36 11.67 -3.25
C PRO A 154 6.07 13.16 -3.49
N ASN A 155 5.63 13.53 -4.68
CA ASN A 155 5.27 14.90 -5.02
C ASN A 155 4.04 15.42 -4.25
N GLU A 156 3.05 14.57 -4.02
CA GLU A 156 1.89 14.94 -3.18
C GLU A 156 2.30 15.07 -1.71
N ILE A 157 3.12 14.15 -1.21
CA ILE A 157 3.63 14.19 0.16
C ILE A 157 4.49 15.44 0.39
N ALA A 158 5.34 15.79 -0.58
CA ALA A 158 6.13 17.02 -0.53
C ALA A 158 5.25 18.27 -0.54
N ALA A 159 4.14 18.29 -1.31
CA ALA A 159 3.18 19.39 -1.32
C ALA A 159 2.44 19.55 0.02
N LEU A 160 2.37 18.51 0.85
CA LEU A 160 1.86 18.57 2.23
C LEU A 160 2.88 19.12 3.24
N GLY A 161 4.10 19.49 2.80
CA GLY A 161 5.14 20.06 3.63
C GLY A 161 6.16 19.06 4.17
N VAL A 162 6.12 17.79 3.75
CA VAL A 162 7.14 16.80 4.13
C VAL A 162 8.39 17.00 3.27
N SER A 163 9.51 17.28 3.93
CA SER A 163 10.82 17.39 3.28
C SER A 163 11.80 16.42 3.92
N GLN A 164 12.49 15.62 3.10
CA GLN A 164 13.52 14.71 3.55
C GLN A 164 14.90 15.23 3.15
N LEU A 165 15.78 15.40 4.13
CA LEU A 165 17.20 15.65 3.91
C LEU A 165 17.97 14.32 3.96
N PRO A 166 18.57 13.84 2.85
CA PRO A 166 19.41 12.66 2.88
C PRO A 166 20.66 12.90 3.72
N GLY A 167 20.99 12.01 4.64
CA GLY A 167 22.19 12.11 5.46
C GLY A 167 23.46 12.08 4.61
N GLY A 168 24.35 13.03 4.81
CA GLY A 168 25.67 13.08 4.17
C GLY A 168 25.72 13.59 2.71
N HIS A 169 24.57 13.71 2.04
CA HIS A 169 24.49 14.13 0.63
C HIS A 169 23.40 15.16 0.36
N ALA A 170 23.06 15.97 1.36
CA ALA A 170 21.98 16.95 1.26
C ALA A 170 22.36 18.23 0.49
N ILE A 171 23.56 18.30 -0.06
CA ILE A 171 24.06 19.44 -0.83
C ILE A 171 24.42 19.01 -2.23
N PHE A 172 24.17 19.87 -3.19
CA PHE A 172 24.68 19.75 -4.56
C PHE A 172 26.11 20.31 -4.58
N PRO A 173 27.16 19.47 -4.65
CA PRO A 173 28.53 19.92 -4.49
C PRO A 173 29.01 20.89 -5.59
N ASN A 174 28.35 20.86 -6.75
CA ASN A 174 28.66 21.72 -7.90
C ASN A 174 27.89 23.05 -7.88
N LEU A 175 27.05 23.29 -6.90
CA LEU A 175 26.30 24.53 -6.73
C LEU A 175 26.89 25.34 -5.57
N SER A 176 26.86 26.66 -5.71
CA SER A 176 27.20 27.57 -4.61
C SER A 176 26.22 27.45 -3.44
N VAL A 177 26.58 27.93 -2.27
CA VAL A 177 25.69 27.96 -1.09
C VAL A 177 24.36 28.66 -1.42
N LYS A 178 24.40 29.78 -2.13
CA LYS A 178 23.20 30.52 -2.55
C LYS A 178 22.28 29.67 -3.43
N GLU A 179 22.84 28.93 -4.38
CA GLU A 179 22.09 28.07 -5.28
C GLU A 179 21.52 26.83 -4.55
N ASN A 180 22.29 26.24 -3.61
CA ASN A 180 21.78 25.16 -2.75
C ASN A 180 20.59 25.61 -1.91
N ILE A 181 20.63 26.81 -1.32
CA ILE A 181 19.51 27.40 -0.58
C ILE A 181 18.34 27.70 -1.53
N ALA A 182 18.61 28.24 -2.73
CA ALA A 182 17.58 28.52 -3.72
C ALA A 182 16.89 27.23 -4.21
N ALA A 183 17.63 26.14 -4.40
CA ALA A 183 17.07 24.85 -4.78
C ALA A 183 16.10 24.27 -3.75
N SER A 184 16.26 24.58 -2.46
CA SER A 184 15.33 24.13 -1.41
C SER A 184 14.08 25.01 -1.26
N ARG A 185 14.04 26.20 -1.89
CA ARG A 185 12.92 27.17 -1.74
C ARG A 185 11.74 26.89 -2.66
N TRP A 186 11.90 26.08 -3.71
CA TRP A 186 10.82 25.81 -4.67
C TRP A 186 9.59 25.14 -4.02
N LEU A 187 9.78 24.37 -2.93
CA LEU A 187 8.71 23.76 -2.17
C LEU A 187 7.81 24.79 -1.45
N ASN A 188 8.35 25.97 -1.12
CA ASN A 188 7.63 27.03 -0.41
C ASN A 188 7.14 28.16 -1.33
N ALA A 189 7.35 28.05 -2.64
CA ALA A 189 6.97 29.10 -3.60
C ALA A 189 5.49 29.02 -4.04
N SER A 190 4.73 28.05 -3.53
CA SER A 190 3.31 27.83 -3.86
C SER A 190 2.34 28.14 -2.70
N SER A 191 2.81 28.81 -1.65
CA SER A 191 1.96 29.32 -0.55
C SER A 191 1.85 30.83 -0.56
#